data_fad6ccd70413653f91b10e0f8070b72d
#
_entry.id   fad6ccd70413653f91b10e0f8070b72d
#
_cell.length_a   1.000
_cell.length_b   1.000
_cell.length_c   1.000
_cell.angle_alpha   90.00
_cell.angle_beta   90.00
_cell.angle_gamma   90.00
#
_symmetry.space_group_name_H-M   'P 1'
#
loop_
_entity.id
_entity.type
_entity.pdbx_description
1 polymer ?
#
loop_
_entity_poly.entity_id
_entity_poly.type
_entity_poly.pdbx_seq_one_letter_code
_entity_poly.pdbx_strand_id
1 'polypeptide(L)'
;MRELKGIDYLIHLGDNASDAAQLSQEFGIPLEYVKGNCDFPTKDELEKVIEIEGKKILLTHGHRYYVKYEYQTILDRGKELGVNAVFFGHTHIPMISKHEDILLLNPGSPSLPREGAKRTIALVTIDKSGIFPRLVNLEEASVIKEA
;
A
#
# COMPACT_ATOMS: atom_id res chain seq x y z
N MET A 1 14.35 2.94 8.50
CA MET A 1 14.51 1.99 7.37
C MET A 1 15.63 0.98 7.57
N ARG A 2 16.70 1.35 8.27
CA ARG A 2 17.78 0.36 8.56
C ARG A 2 17.32 -0.85 9.39
N GLU A 3 16.23 -0.72 10.09
CA GLU A 3 15.65 -1.78 10.92
C GLU A 3 14.80 -2.77 10.12
N LEU A 4 14.56 -2.50 8.82
CA LEU A 4 13.73 -3.34 7.97
C LEU A 4 14.58 -4.35 7.19
N LYS A 5 15.29 -5.22 7.90
CA LYS A 5 16.05 -6.30 7.28
C LYS A 5 15.09 -7.39 6.80
N GLY A 6 15.45 -8.05 5.70
CA GLY A 6 14.65 -9.12 5.13
C GLY A 6 13.47 -8.66 4.29
N ILE A 7 13.51 -7.42 3.82
CA ILE A 7 12.49 -6.88 2.90
C ILE A 7 12.82 -7.27 1.48
N ASP A 8 11.88 -7.92 0.80
CA ASP A 8 12.04 -8.35 -0.59
C ASP A 8 11.56 -7.33 -1.61
N TYR A 9 10.55 -6.54 -1.25
CA TYR A 9 9.95 -5.53 -2.12
C TYR A 9 9.60 -4.28 -1.36
N LEU A 10 9.77 -3.13 -2.01
CA LEU A 10 9.26 -1.85 -1.53
C LEU A 10 8.07 -1.46 -2.42
N ILE A 11 6.94 -1.15 -1.80
CA ILE A 11 5.73 -0.77 -2.52
C ILE A 11 5.36 0.65 -2.13
N HIS A 12 5.15 1.49 -3.13
CA HIS A 12 4.71 2.89 -2.95
C HIS A 12 3.40 3.11 -3.68
N LEU A 13 2.41 3.67 -3.00
CA LEU A 13 1.05 3.78 -3.51
C LEU A 13 0.69 5.18 -4.01
N GLY A 14 1.68 5.92 -4.46
CA GLY A 14 1.47 7.22 -5.11
C GLY A 14 1.80 8.41 -4.24
N ASP A 15 2.00 9.52 -4.87
CA ASP A 15 2.48 10.80 -4.36
C ASP A 15 3.92 10.70 -3.81
N ASN A 16 4.80 11.57 -4.32
CA ASN A 16 6.22 11.57 -3.97
C ASN A 16 6.92 10.23 -4.27
N ALA A 17 6.61 9.63 -5.41
CA ALA A 17 7.21 8.37 -5.85
C ALA A 17 8.74 8.46 -5.96
N SER A 18 9.30 9.65 -6.16
CA SER A 18 10.74 9.87 -6.20
C SER A 18 11.44 9.46 -4.90
N ASP A 19 10.79 9.66 -3.75
CA ASP A 19 11.35 9.27 -2.46
C ASP A 19 11.47 7.76 -2.34
N ALA A 20 10.48 7.03 -2.84
CA ALA A 20 10.51 5.57 -2.86
C ALA A 20 11.60 5.05 -3.80
N ALA A 21 11.77 5.70 -4.96
CA ALA A 21 12.83 5.34 -5.91
C ALA A 21 14.22 5.52 -5.27
N GLN A 22 14.41 6.58 -4.53
CA GLN A 22 15.66 6.84 -3.82
C GLN A 22 15.94 5.76 -2.76
N LEU A 23 14.94 5.40 -1.98
CA LEU A 23 15.07 4.33 -0.97
C LEU A 23 15.37 2.97 -1.61
N SER A 24 14.69 2.66 -2.69
CA SER A 24 14.94 1.42 -3.44
C SER A 24 16.38 1.34 -3.90
N GLN A 25 16.90 2.44 -4.44
CA GLN A 25 18.26 2.52 -4.94
C GLN A 25 19.28 2.42 -3.80
N GLU A 26 19.03 3.12 -2.69
CA GLU A 26 19.92 3.15 -1.54
C GLU A 26 20.05 1.77 -0.87
N PHE A 27 18.97 1.02 -0.76
CA PHE A 27 18.95 -0.28 -0.09
C PHE A 27 18.98 -1.48 -1.03
N GLY A 28 18.99 -1.24 -2.36
CA GLY A 28 19.00 -2.32 -3.33
C GLY A 28 17.77 -3.20 -3.31
N ILE A 29 16.62 -2.65 -2.97
CA ILE A 29 15.34 -3.37 -2.88
C ILE A 29 14.50 -3.05 -4.11
N PRO A 30 13.95 -4.08 -4.82
CA PRO A 30 13.06 -3.82 -5.95
C PRO A 30 11.86 -2.95 -5.55
N LEU A 31 11.52 -1.98 -6.39
CA LEU A 31 10.41 -1.06 -6.18
C LEU A 31 9.26 -1.39 -7.12
N GLU A 32 8.07 -1.55 -6.56
CA GLU A 32 6.81 -1.51 -7.28
C GLU A 32 6.05 -0.25 -6.85
N TYR A 33 5.57 0.54 -7.81
CA TYR A 33 4.87 1.76 -7.46
C TYR A 33 3.78 2.11 -8.47
N VAL A 34 2.84 2.94 -8.03
CA VAL A 34 1.83 3.55 -8.87
C VAL A 34 1.86 5.05 -8.68
N LYS A 35 1.36 5.76 -9.67
CA LYS A 35 1.32 7.22 -9.67
C LYS A 35 0.14 7.72 -8.84
N GLY A 36 0.36 8.75 -8.02
CA GLY A 36 -0.69 9.46 -7.30
C GLY A 36 -1.09 10.75 -8.01
N ASN A 37 -2.12 11.41 -7.46
CA ASN A 37 -2.62 12.65 -8.03
C ASN A 37 -1.69 13.85 -7.80
N CYS A 38 -0.74 13.73 -6.87
CA CYS A 38 0.26 14.77 -6.60
C CYS A 38 1.59 14.54 -7.30
N ASP A 39 1.72 13.46 -8.07
CA ASP A 39 2.92 13.21 -8.86
C ASP A 39 2.86 13.96 -10.19
N PHE A 40 4.03 14.29 -10.73
CA PHE A 40 4.12 14.96 -12.03
C PHE A 40 3.53 14.07 -13.13
N PRO A 41 3.01 14.67 -14.23
CA PRO A 41 2.56 13.90 -15.38
C PRO A 41 3.72 13.05 -15.91
N THR A 42 3.58 11.73 -15.79
CA THR A 42 4.57 10.77 -16.23
C THR A 42 3.85 9.65 -16.98
N LYS A 43 4.63 8.72 -17.55
CA LYS A 43 4.08 7.51 -18.16
C LYS A 43 3.78 6.42 -17.14
N ASP A 44 4.01 6.67 -15.86
CA ASP A 44 3.81 5.69 -14.81
C ASP A 44 2.34 5.35 -14.66
N GLU A 45 2.07 4.11 -14.29
CA GLU A 45 0.72 3.60 -14.19
C GLU A 45 0.00 4.14 -12.97
N LEU A 46 -1.29 4.42 -13.12
CA LEU A 46 -2.17 4.83 -12.03
C LEU A 46 -2.62 3.64 -11.20
N GLU A 47 -2.59 2.46 -11.77
CA GLU A 47 -2.86 1.22 -11.06
C GLU A 47 -2.05 0.08 -11.69
N LYS A 48 -1.79 -0.96 -10.91
CA LYS A 48 -1.01 -2.11 -11.33
C LYS A 48 -1.46 -3.33 -10.55
N VAL A 49 -1.55 -4.47 -11.24
CA VAL A 49 -1.77 -5.76 -10.57
C VAL A 49 -0.45 -6.51 -10.52
N ILE A 50 -0.03 -6.90 -9.32
CA ILE A 50 1.16 -7.74 -9.14
C ILE A 50 0.75 -9.10 -8.62
N GLU A 51 1.60 -10.09 -8.81
CA GLU A 51 1.38 -11.43 -8.29
C GLU A 51 2.61 -11.87 -7.50
N ILE A 52 2.39 -12.24 -6.24
CA ILE A 52 3.44 -12.71 -5.34
C ILE A 52 2.94 -13.98 -4.68
N GLU A 53 3.70 -15.08 -4.82
CA GLU A 53 3.36 -16.39 -4.25
C GLU A 53 1.94 -16.86 -4.60
N GLY A 54 1.50 -16.59 -5.84
CA GLY A 54 0.17 -16.94 -6.32
C GLY A 54 -0.94 -16.02 -5.88
N LYS A 55 -0.63 -14.96 -5.13
CA LYS A 55 -1.62 -13.97 -4.68
C LYS A 55 -1.58 -12.75 -5.59
N LYS A 56 -2.75 -12.33 -6.06
CA LYS A 56 -2.89 -11.14 -6.91
C LYS A 56 -3.24 -9.93 -6.05
N ILE A 57 -2.55 -8.85 -6.26
CA ILE A 57 -2.72 -7.63 -5.48
C ILE A 57 -2.86 -6.45 -6.43
N LEU A 58 -3.94 -5.69 -6.26
CA LEU A 58 -4.12 -4.42 -6.96
C LEU A 58 -3.41 -3.33 -6.18
N LEU A 59 -2.48 -2.64 -6.83
CA LEU A 59 -1.82 -1.46 -6.30
C LEU A 59 -2.44 -0.24 -6.96
N THR A 60 -2.93 0.71 -6.18
CA THR A 60 -3.48 1.96 -6.70
C THR A 60 -3.35 3.05 -5.66
N HIS A 61 -3.18 4.31 -6.12
CA HIS A 61 -3.24 5.43 -5.18
C HIS A 61 -4.65 5.55 -4.59
N GLY A 62 -5.66 5.31 -5.39
CA GLY A 62 -7.05 5.30 -4.92
C GLY A 62 -7.84 6.57 -5.24
N HIS A 63 -7.17 7.65 -5.67
CA HIS A 63 -7.88 8.93 -5.93
C HIS A 63 -8.97 8.82 -6.99
N ARG A 64 -8.86 7.88 -7.93
CA ARG A 64 -9.86 7.65 -8.98
C ARG A 64 -11.03 6.79 -8.52
N TYR A 65 -10.96 6.20 -7.33
CA TYR A 65 -11.98 5.29 -6.80
C TYR A 65 -12.70 5.86 -5.58
N TYR A 66 -12.60 7.17 -5.38
CA TYR A 66 -13.33 7.90 -4.33
C TYR A 66 -13.09 7.39 -2.91
N VAL A 67 -11.87 6.88 -2.62
CA VAL A 67 -11.56 6.27 -1.34
C VAL A 67 -11.68 7.19 -0.13
N LYS A 68 -11.70 8.52 -0.33
CA LYS A 68 -11.97 9.47 0.76
C LYS A 68 -13.43 9.48 1.19
N TYR A 69 -14.32 8.91 0.39
CA TYR A 69 -15.77 8.96 0.62
C TYR A 69 -16.37 7.59 0.88
N GLU A 70 -15.84 6.55 0.25
CA GLU A 70 -16.39 5.21 0.39
C GLU A 70 -15.39 4.17 -0.17
N TYR A 71 -15.62 2.89 0.15
CA TYR A 71 -14.71 1.81 -0.29
C TYR A 71 -15.35 0.84 -1.29
N GLN A 72 -16.63 0.98 -1.58
CA GLN A 72 -17.33 0.05 -2.45
C GLN A 72 -16.78 0.08 -3.88
N THR A 73 -16.46 1.26 -4.38
CA THR A 73 -15.96 1.42 -5.76
C THR A 73 -14.62 0.70 -5.95
N ILE A 74 -13.68 0.87 -5.00
CA ILE A 74 -12.38 0.22 -5.10
C ILE A 74 -12.51 -1.30 -4.88
N LEU A 75 -13.42 -1.72 -4.02
CA LEU A 75 -13.69 -3.13 -3.79
C LEU A 75 -14.27 -3.79 -5.05
N ASP A 76 -15.20 -3.12 -5.72
CA ASP A 76 -15.77 -3.62 -6.98
C ASP A 76 -14.69 -3.75 -8.07
N ARG A 77 -13.76 -2.81 -8.11
CA ARG A 77 -12.62 -2.91 -9.04
C ARG A 77 -11.75 -4.12 -8.72
N GLY A 78 -11.51 -4.38 -7.45
CA GLY A 78 -10.76 -5.57 -7.02
C GLY A 78 -11.46 -6.86 -7.43
N LYS A 79 -12.79 -6.92 -7.28
CA LYS A 79 -13.59 -8.07 -7.71
C LYS A 79 -13.51 -8.28 -9.21
N GLU A 80 -13.61 -7.18 -9.97
CA GLU A 80 -13.52 -7.23 -11.44
C GLU A 80 -12.19 -7.80 -11.91
N LEU A 81 -11.10 -7.45 -11.23
CA LEU A 81 -9.76 -7.92 -11.55
C LEU A 81 -9.41 -9.28 -10.95
N GLY A 82 -10.26 -9.82 -10.09
CA GLY A 82 -10.03 -11.11 -9.45
C GLY A 82 -8.86 -11.13 -8.48
N VAL A 83 -8.61 -10.02 -7.78
CA VAL A 83 -7.48 -9.92 -6.86
C VAL A 83 -7.81 -10.45 -5.47
N ASN A 84 -6.77 -10.81 -4.71
CA ASN A 84 -6.88 -11.24 -3.32
C ASN A 84 -6.78 -10.05 -2.34
N ALA A 85 -6.16 -8.95 -2.79
CA ALA A 85 -6.00 -7.77 -1.97
C ALA A 85 -5.95 -6.51 -2.82
N VAL A 86 -6.30 -5.39 -2.20
CA VAL A 86 -6.12 -4.04 -2.78
C VAL A 86 -5.31 -3.23 -1.79
N PHE A 87 -4.16 -2.74 -2.24
CA PHE A 87 -3.33 -1.82 -1.46
C PHE A 87 -3.53 -0.43 -2.06
N PHE A 88 -3.96 0.53 -1.24
CA PHE A 88 -4.25 1.88 -1.69
C PHE A 88 -3.77 2.93 -0.69
N GLY A 89 -3.63 4.16 -1.15
CA GLY A 89 -3.17 5.28 -0.35
C GLY A 89 -4.18 6.43 -0.34
N HIS A 90 -3.71 7.61 -0.69
CA HIS A 90 -4.48 8.85 -0.87
C HIS A 90 -5.09 9.44 0.41
N THR A 91 -5.75 8.65 1.25
CA THR A 91 -6.39 9.17 2.46
C THR A 91 -5.40 9.53 3.55
N HIS A 92 -4.21 8.93 3.53
CA HIS A 92 -3.19 9.02 4.58
C HIS A 92 -3.69 8.50 5.93
N ILE A 93 -4.71 7.65 5.92
CA ILE A 93 -5.29 7.04 7.12
C ILE A 93 -5.05 5.53 7.05
N PRO A 94 -4.31 4.96 8.02
CA PRO A 94 -4.03 3.54 7.99
C PRO A 94 -5.29 2.70 8.18
N MET A 95 -5.40 1.61 7.43
CA MET A 95 -6.56 0.73 7.49
C MET A 95 -6.19 -0.69 7.08
N ILE A 96 -6.71 -1.67 7.82
CA ILE A 96 -6.72 -3.07 7.43
C ILE A 96 -8.17 -3.54 7.57
N SER A 97 -8.77 -4.02 6.48
CA SER A 97 -10.14 -4.48 6.49
C SER A 97 -10.33 -5.60 5.49
N LYS A 98 -11.08 -6.62 5.84
CA LYS A 98 -11.37 -7.72 4.93
C LYS A 98 -12.85 -7.71 4.56
N HIS A 99 -13.12 -7.73 3.27
CA HIS A 99 -14.46 -7.73 2.71
C HIS A 99 -14.61 -8.94 1.79
N GLU A 100 -15.42 -9.91 2.23
CA GLU A 100 -15.51 -11.19 1.55
C GLU A 100 -14.11 -11.84 1.49
N ASP A 101 -13.57 -12.09 0.32
CA ASP A 101 -12.24 -12.68 0.15
C ASP A 101 -11.17 -11.66 -0.23
N ILE A 102 -11.49 -10.37 -0.17
CA ILE A 102 -10.56 -9.30 -0.57
C ILE A 102 -10.10 -8.52 0.64
N LEU A 103 -8.79 -8.44 0.82
CA LEU A 103 -8.16 -7.61 1.85
C LEU A 103 -7.97 -6.19 1.31
N LEU A 104 -8.48 -5.19 2.05
CA LEU A 104 -8.19 -3.79 1.78
C LEU A 104 -7.13 -3.31 2.76
N LEU A 105 -6.06 -2.73 2.24
CA LEU A 105 -4.94 -2.23 3.04
C LEU A 105 -4.57 -0.82 2.62
N ASN A 106 -4.56 0.09 3.59
CA ASN A 106 -3.94 1.40 3.44
C ASN A 106 -2.83 1.51 4.50
N PRO A 107 -1.58 1.70 4.09
CA PRO A 107 -0.47 1.77 5.05
C PRO A 107 -0.44 3.07 5.85
N GLY A 108 -1.33 4.03 5.57
CA GLY A 108 -1.25 5.36 6.13
C GLY A 108 -0.16 6.18 5.45
N SER A 109 0.42 7.12 6.17
CA SER A 109 1.49 7.94 5.62
C SER A 109 2.71 7.97 6.55
N PRO A 110 3.92 7.78 6.01
CA PRO A 110 5.13 7.90 6.80
C PRO A 110 5.53 9.35 7.06
N SER A 111 4.90 10.31 6.38
CA SER A 111 5.28 11.73 6.45
C SER A 111 4.12 12.68 6.73
N LEU A 112 2.92 12.40 6.19
CA LEU A 112 1.77 13.31 6.25
C LEU A 112 0.50 12.59 6.72
N PRO A 113 0.47 12.09 7.98
CA PRO A 113 -0.74 11.45 8.50
C PRO A 113 -1.90 12.44 8.64
N ARG A 114 -3.13 11.94 8.60
CA ARG A 114 -4.35 12.75 8.72
C ARG A 114 -5.26 12.19 9.81
N GLU A 115 -6.23 12.99 10.23
CA GLU A 115 -7.26 12.65 11.21
C GLU A 115 -6.70 12.12 12.53
N GLY A 116 -5.59 12.70 12.99
CA GLY A 116 -4.96 12.30 14.24
C GLY A 116 -4.20 10.99 14.18
N ALA A 117 -4.08 10.41 13.00
CA ALA A 117 -3.29 9.19 12.81
C ALA A 117 -1.80 9.47 13.04
N LYS A 118 -1.09 8.46 13.50
CA LYS A 118 0.37 8.52 13.62
C LYS A 118 1.01 8.23 12.25
N ARG A 119 2.30 8.55 12.12
CA ARG A 119 3.06 8.17 10.93
C ARG A 119 3.21 6.67 10.91
N THR A 120 2.79 6.05 9.83
CA THR A 120 2.72 4.59 9.73
C THR A 120 3.27 4.06 8.41
N ILE A 121 3.66 2.80 8.46
CA ILE A 121 3.92 1.98 7.28
C ILE A 121 3.21 0.64 7.48
N ALA A 122 3.08 -0.12 6.42
CA ALA A 122 2.62 -1.50 6.51
C ALA A 122 3.78 -2.44 6.19
N LEU A 123 3.92 -3.49 6.99
CA LEU A 123 4.78 -4.62 6.70
C LEU A 123 3.87 -5.78 6.33
N VAL A 124 4.10 -6.37 5.16
CA VAL A 124 3.22 -7.41 4.63
C VAL A 124 4.03 -8.66 4.36
N THR A 125 3.59 -9.77 4.93
CA THR A 125 4.15 -11.08 4.62
C THR A 125 3.20 -11.78 3.68
N ILE A 126 3.70 -12.28 2.56
CA ILE A 126 2.89 -13.00 1.57
C ILE A 126 3.52 -14.37 1.35
N ASP A 127 2.74 -15.42 1.53
CA ASP A 127 3.15 -16.77 1.23
C ASP A 127 1.98 -17.52 0.56
N LYS A 128 2.16 -18.81 0.31
CA LYS A 128 1.12 -19.61 -0.36
C LYS A 128 -0.16 -19.72 0.46
N SER A 129 -0.09 -19.52 1.79
CA SER A 129 -1.25 -19.61 2.67
C SER A 129 -2.04 -18.31 2.76
N GLY A 130 -1.44 -17.15 2.43
CA GLY A 130 -2.17 -15.89 2.48
C GLY A 130 -1.32 -14.64 2.49
N ILE A 131 -2.02 -13.54 2.77
CA ILE A 131 -1.45 -12.20 2.86
C ILE A 131 -1.65 -11.74 4.30
N PHE A 132 -0.56 -11.41 4.99
CA PHE A 132 -0.56 -11.10 6.42
C PHE A 132 0.01 -9.69 6.64
N PRO A 133 -0.84 -8.65 6.61
CA PRO A 133 -0.40 -7.27 6.82
C PRO A 133 -0.35 -6.92 8.31
N ARG A 134 0.51 -5.97 8.63
CA ARG A 134 0.51 -5.32 9.95
C ARG A 134 0.91 -3.86 9.78
N LEU A 135 0.28 -3.00 10.55
CA LEU A 135 0.58 -1.57 10.56
C LEU A 135 1.57 -1.27 11.68
N VAL A 136 2.59 -0.51 11.35
CA VAL A 136 3.67 -0.16 12.28
C VAL A 136 3.68 1.34 12.48
N ASN A 137 3.63 1.77 13.75
CA ASN A 137 3.77 3.17 14.12
C ASN A 137 5.26 3.52 14.10
N LEU A 138 5.65 4.45 13.23
CA LEU A 138 7.05 4.83 13.08
C LEU A 138 7.60 5.59 14.29
N GLU A 139 6.74 6.27 15.05
CA GLU A 139 7.16 7.04 16.19
C GLU A 139 7.51 6.16 17.39
N GLU A 140 6.81 5.03 17.53
CA GLU A 140 6.96 4.10 18.64
C GLU A 140 7.60 2.77 18.22
N ALA A 141 7.79 2.58 16.91
CA ALA A 141 8.26 1.31 16.31
C ALA A 141 7.41 0.12 16.77
N SER A 142 6.11 0.34 16.99
CA SER A 142 5.20 -0.67 17.51
C SER A 142 4.13 -1.04 16.50
N VAL A 143 3.66 -2.29 16.55
CA VAL A 143 2.57 -2.75 15.72
C VAL A 143 1.25 -2.19 16.25
N ILE A 144 0.48 -1.51 15.39
CA ILE A 144 -0.81 -0.92 15.74
C ILE A 144 -1.94 -1.91 15.48
N LYS A 145 -1.85 -2.65 14.37
CA LYS A 145 -2.92 -3.56 13.94
C LYS A 145 -2.36 -4.69 13.09
N GLU A 146 -2.87 -5.88 13.31
CA GLU A 146 -2.60 -7.05 12.48
C GLU A 146 -3.91 -7.63 11.96
N ALA A 147 -3.84 -8.28 10.80
CA ALA A 147 -4.98 -9.01 10.27
C ALA A 147 -4.90 -10.48 10.64
#